data_01ee24edb592d23397a46628768ca86f
#
_entry.id   01ee24edb592d23397a46628768ca86f
#
_cell.length_a   1.000
_cell.length_b   1.000
_cell.length_c   1.000
_cell.angle_alpha   90.00
_cell.angle_beta   90.00
_cell.angle_gamma   90.00
#
_symmetry.space_group_name_H-M   'P 1'
#
loop_
_entity.id
_entity.type
_entity.pdbx_description
1 polymer ?
#
loop_
_entity_poly.entity_id
_entity_poly.type
_entity_poly.pdbx_seq_one_letter_code
_entity_poly.pdbx_strand_id
1 'polypeptide(L)'
;ISNWNNLYGKNGFIQIQILITEKNFEEVICKTLEFFQKKKQFSFLTTLKELGIGNENYLSFPSKGYTLTLDLKMNSNLKTIYEEFELLLAQYKTKVYLTKDSFMSKKYFEDTYKKLNKFKEIKNKYDPLNVIKSFQSRRLGL
;
A
#
# COMPACT_ATOMS: atom_id res chain seq x y z
N ILE A 1 -17.33 -13.66 12.86
CA ILE A 1 -16.49 -14.87 12.98
C ILE A 1 -15.57 -14.65 14.15
N SER A 2 -15.67 -15.49 15.19
CA SER A 2 -14.78 -15.46 16.33
C SER A 2 -13.39 -15.96 15.94
N ASN A 3 -12.33 -15.41 16.59
CA ASN A 3 -10.94 -15.84 16.40
C ASN A 3 -10.43 -15.72 14.95
N TRP A 4 -10.90 -14.74 14.21
CA TRP A 4 -10.48 -14.44 12.85
C TRP A 4 -8.95 -14.41 12.67
N ASN A 5 -8.24 -13.82 13.63
CA ASN A 5 -6.78 -13.70 13.63
C ASN A 5 -6.06 -15.06 13.63
N ASN A 6 -6.68 -16.13 14.12
CA ASN A 6 -6.07 -17.47 14.13
C ASN A 6 -5.87 -18.04 12.71
N LEU A 7 -6.63 -17.54 11.74
CA LEU A 7 -6.52 -17.96 10.34
C LEU A 7 -5.10 -17.71 9.79
N TYR A 8 -4.43 -16.66 10.24
CA TYR A 8 -3.10 -16.28 9.78
C TYR A 8 -1.98 -16.89 10.60
N GLY A 9 -2.30 -17.60 11.70
CA GLY A 9 -1.35 -18.25 12.60
C GLY A 9 -0.60 -17.25 13.52
N LYS A 10 0.41 -17.75 14.24
CA LYS A 10 1.10 -16.99 15.29
C LYS A 10 1.81 -15.72 14.81
N ASN A 11 2.28 -15.71 13.56
CA ASN A 11 3.01 -14.57 12.99
C ASN A 11 2.10 -13.45 12.50
N GLY A 12 0.77 -13.67 12.45
CA GLY A 12 -0.18 -12.71 11.95
C GLY A 12 -0.11 -12.49 10.44
N PHE A 13 -0.55 -11.31 10.01
CA PHE A 13 -0.62 -10.94 8.60
C PHE A 13 -0.38 -9.46 8.39
N ILE A 14 -0.12 -9.08 7.17
CA ILE A 14 -0.22 -7.69 6.69
C ILE A 14 -1.37 -7.57 5.70
N GLN A 15 -1.93 -6.38 5.61
CA GLN A 15 -2.88 -6.04 4.57
C GLN A 15 -2.24 -5.04 3.61
N ILE A 16 -2.36 -5.29 2.31
CA ILE A 16 -1.93 -4.37 1.25
C ILE A 16 -3.18 -3.92 0.50
N GLN A 17 -3.28 -2.62 0.26
CA GLN A 17 -4.36 -2.08 -0.58
C GLN A 17 -3.76 -1.15 -1.63
N ILE A 18 -4.02 -1.46 -2.89
CA ILE A 18 -3.54 -0.69 -4.04
C ILE A 18 -4.69 -0.02 -4.78
N LEU A 19 -4.42 1.16 -5.33
CA LEU A 19 -5.34 1.88 -6.20
C LEU A 19 -4.91 1.69 -7.65
N ILE A 20 -5.84 1.28 -8.50
CA ILE A 20 -5.64 0.95 -9.90
C ILE A 20 -6.52 1.87 -10.75
N THR A 21 -5.94 2.52 -11.76
CA THR A 21 -6.71 3.33 -12.70
C THR A 21 -7.62 2.47 -13.58
N GLU A 22 -8.75 3.00 -14.03
CA GLU A 22 -9.69 2.29 -14.93
C GLU A 22 -8.98 1.69 -16.15
N LYS A 23 -8.04 2.43 -16.74
CA LYS A 23 -7.33 2.02 -17.94
C LYS A 23 -6.54 0.72 -17.79
N ASN A 24 -5.97 0.47 -16.62
CA ASN A 24 -5.05 -0.66 -16.37
C ASN A 24 -5.67 -1.71 -15.45
N PHE A 25 -6.98 -1.64 -15.22
CA PHE A 25 -7.67 -2.40 -14.19
C PHE A 25 -7.45 -3.92 -14.30
N GLU A 26 -7.85 -4.50 -15.43
CA GLU A 26 -7.78 -5.95 -15.63
C GLU A 26 -6.33 -6.46 -15.59
N GLU A 27 -5.45 -5.77 -16.31
CA GLU A 27 -4.05 -6.16 -16.39
C GLU A 27 -3.37 -6.15 -15.01
N VAL A 28 -3.54 -5.08 -14.23
CA VAL A 28 -2.90 -4.96 -12.91
C VAL A 28 -3.45 -6.00 -11.94
N ILE A 29 -4.76 -6.29 -11.97
CA ILE A 29 -5.32 -7.36 -11.13
C ILE A 29 -4.72 -8.71 -11.50
N CYS A 30 -4.76 -9.09 -12.79
CA CYS A 30 -4.20 -10.37 -13.24
C CYS A 30 -2.72 -10.50 -12.87
N LYS A 31 -1.91 -9.48 -13.16
CA LYS A 31 -0.47 -9.46 -12.82
C LYS A 31 -0.22 -9.55 -11.31
N THR A 32 -1.04 -8.89 -10.50
CA THR A 32 -0.93 -8.95 -9.04
C THR A 32 -1.22 -10.35 -8.52
N LEU A 33 -2.31 -10.96 -8.97
CA LEU A 33 -2.70 -12.31 -8.53
C LEU A 33 -1.68 -13.36 -9.00
N GLU A 34 -1.24 -13.29 -10.26
CA GLU A 34 -0.20 -14.17 -10.80
C GLU A 34 1.13 -14.03 -10.03
N PHE A 35 1.51 -12.79 -9.69
CA PHE A 35 2.73 -12.52 -8.93
C PHE A 35 2.71 -13.25 -7.59
N PHE A 36 1.66 -13.06 -6.79
CA PHE A 36 1.55 -13.69 -5.48
C PHE A 36 1.38 -15.21 -5.58
N GLN A 37 0.69 -15.71 -6.61
CA GLN A 37 0.58 -17.14 -6.89
C GLN A 37 1.96 -17.77 -7.17
N LYS A 38 2.77 -17.15 -8.04
CA LYS A 38 4.16 -17.60 -8.34
C LYS A 38 5.04 -17.59 -7.10
N LYS A 39 4.86 -16.63 -6.20
CA LYS A 39 5.59 -16.55 -4.92
C LYS A 39 5.01 -17.48 -3.84
N LYS A 40 3.97 -18.26 -4.14
CA LYS A 40 3.26 -19.14 -3.19
C LYS A 40 2.76 -18.37 -1.95
N GLN A 41 2.42 -17.09 -2.14
CA GLN A 41 1.93 -16.19 -1.10
C GLN A 41 0.45 -15.91 -1.39
N PHE A 42 -0.43 -16.69 -0.76
CA PHE A 42 -1.87 -16.61 -1.02
C PHE A 42 -2.55 -15.66 -0.03
N SER A 43 -3.53 -14.91 -0.53
CA SER A 43 -4.42 -14.09 0.29
C SER A 43 -5.62 -14.90 0.75
N PHE A 44 -5.91 -14.89 2.05
CA PHE A 44 -7.13 -15.51 2.58
C PHE A 44 -8.37 -14.65 2.37
N LEU A 45 -8.20 -13.34 2.31
CA LEU A 45 -9.24 -12.39 2.00
C LEU A 45 -8.74 -11.41 0.95
N THR A 46 -9.46 -11.37 -0.16
CA THR A 46 -9.23 -10.41 -1.23
C THR A 46 -10.49 -9.60 -1.46
N THR A 47 -10.37 -8.27 -1.46
CA THR A 47 -11.50 -7.38 -1.76
C THR A 47 -11.19 -6.49 -2.94
N LEU A 48 -12.16 -6.39 -3.83
CA LEU A 48 -12.16 -5.48 -4.97
C LEU A 48 -13.28 -4.46 -4.79
N LYS A 49 -12.96 -3.16 -4.92
CA LYS A 49 -13.93 -2.08 -4.77
C LYS A 49 -13.72 -1.04 -5.86
N GLU A 50 -14.79 -0.49 -6.37
CA GLU A 50 -14.77 0.71 -7.17
C GLU A 50 -14.68 1.94 -6.26
N LEU A 51 -13.87 2.93 -6.64
CA LEU A 51 -13.75 4.22 -5.97
C LEU A 51 -14.20 5.34 -6.89
N GLY A 52 -14.94 6.28 -6.32
CA GLY A 52 -15.34 7.52 -6.98
C GLY A 52 -14.23 8.57 -7.04
N ILE A 53 -14.64 9.81 -7.27
CA ILE A 53 -13.75 10.96 -7.32
C ILE A 53 -13.03 11.11 -5.97
N GLY A 54 -11.73 11.32 -6.03
CA GLY A 54 -10.89 11.57 -4.86
C GLY A 54 -11.09 12.97 -4.27
N ASN A 55 -10.27 13.34 -3.31
CA ASN A 55 -10.28 14.65 -2.68
C ASN A 55 -8.91 15.34 -2.82
N GLU A 56 -8.86 16.62 -2.42
CA GLU A 56 -7.68 17.46 -2.57
C GLU A 56 -6.66 17.36 -1.41
N ASN A 57 -6.87 16.49 -0.43
CA ASN A 57 -5.94 16.30 0.69
C ASN A 57 -4.58 15.80 0.22
N TYR A 58 -3.51 16.24 0.87
CA TYR A 58 -2.14 16.03 0.38
C TYR A 58 -1.71 14.56 0.34
N LEU A 59 -2.10 13.76 1.32
CA LEU A 59 -1.80 12.33 1.38
C LEU A 59 -3.05 11.47 1.10
N SER A 60 -4.03 12.02 0.37
CA SER A 60 -5.24 11.28 0.01
C SER A 60 -4.91 10.07 -0.86
N PHE A 61 -5.49 8.92 -0.51
CA PHE A 61 -5.39 7.69 -1.30
C PHE A 61 -6.44 7.63 -2.41
N PRO A 62 -7.74 7.92 -2.17
CA PRO A 62 -8.78 7.71 -3.16
C PRO A 62 -8.59 8.55 -4.41
N SER A 63 -8.88 7.96 -5.55
CA SER A 63 -9.17 8.60 -6.83
C SER A 63 -10.03 7.66 -7.67
N LYS A 64 -10.66 8.18 -8.73
CA LYS A 64 -11.49 7.37 -9.62
C LYS A 64 -10.72 6.16 -10.15
N GLY A 65 -11.30 4.96 -10.00
CA GLY A 65 -10.70 3.68 -10.35
C GLY A 65 -11.12 2.57 -9.41
N TYR A 66 -10.26 1.58 -9.28
CA TYR A 66 -10.52 0.39 -8.48
C TYR A 66 -9.47 0.22 -7.41
N THR A 67 -9.82 -0.43 -6.31
CA THR A 67 -8.86 -0.80 -5.27
C THR A 67 -8.92 -2.29 -5.01
N LEU A 68 -7.74 -2.92 -5.03
CA LEU A 68 -7.54 -4.32 -4.67
C LEU A 68 -6.88 -4.37 -3.30
N THR A 69 -7.48 -5.14 -2.38
CA THR A 69 -6.94 -5.38 -1.04
C THR A 69 -6.62 -6.85 -0.89
N LEU A 70 -5.44 -7.16 -0.34
CA LEU A 70 -4.94 -8.50 -0.11
C LEU A 70 -4.47 -8.64 1.34
N ASP A 71 -4.89 -9.71 2.02
CA ASP A 71 -4.38 -10.10 3.33
C ASP A 71 -3.33 -11.19 3.16
N LEU A 72 -2.07 -10.88 3.45
CA LEU A 72 -0.94 -11.76 3.24
C LEU A 72 -0.37 -12.26 4.57
N LYS A 73 -0.26 -13.58 4.72
CA LYS A 73 0.31 -14.20 5.91
C LYS A 73 1.77 -13.78 6.10
N MET A 74 2.11 -13.36 7.32
CA MET A 74 3.47 -12.95 7.67
C MET A 74 4.42 -14.15 7.70
N ASN A 75 5.54 -14.03 6.98
CA ASN A 75 6.65 -14.98 6.97
C ASN A 75 7.98 -14.26 6.72
N SER A 76 9.11 -14.96 6.84
CA SER A 76 10.46 -14.40 6.69
C SER A 76 10.73 -13.76 5.33
N ASN A 77 10.08 -14.22 4.27
CA ASN A 77 10.35 -13.77 2.91
C ASN A 77 9.39 -12.66 2.45
N LEU A 78 8.33 -12.34 3.22
CA LEU A 78 7.27 -11.46 2.77
C LEU A 78 7.78 -10.05 2.45
N LYS A 79 8.78 -9.55 3.19
CA LYS A 79 9.38 -8.25 2.91
C LYS A 79 10.06 -8.23 1.55
N THR A 80 10.87 -9.23 1.22
CA THR A 80 11.52 -9.35 -0.09
C THR A 80 10.50 -9.50 -1.22
N ILE A 81 9.47 -10.32 -1.00
CA ILE A 81 8.35 -10.45 -1.95
C ILE A 81 7.67 -9.09 -2.18
N TYR A 82 7.47 -8.30 -1.12
CA TYR A 82 6.89 -6.97 -1.26
C TYR A 82 7.78 -6.01 -2.06
N GLU A 83 9.09 -6.04 -1.85
CA GLU A 83 10.05 -5.22 -2.60
C GLU A 83 9.99 -5.53 -4.11
N GLU A 84 9.91 -6.81 -4.49
CA GLU A 84 9.68 -7.21 -5.88
C GLU A 84 8.29 -6.80 -6.40
N PHE A 85 7.26 -6.90 -5.57
CA PHE A 85 5.91 -6.46 -5.91
C PHE A 85 5.85 -4.95 -6.14
N GLU A 86 6.58 -4.16 -5.37
CA GLU A 86 6.69 -2.71 -5.55
C GLU A 86 7.25 -2.35 -6.94
N LEU A 87 8.21 -3.15 -7.46
CA LEU A 87 8.72 -2.97 -8.83
C LEU A 87 7.64 -3.23 -9.90
N LEU A 88 6.79 -4.23 -9.67
CA LEU A 88 5.64 -4.47 -10.54
C LEU A 88 4.66 -3.29 -10.49
N LEU A 89 4.30 -2.83 -9.30
CA LEU A 89 3.38 -1.71 -9.12
C LEU A 89 3.88 -0.41 -9.75
N ALA A 90 5.20 -0.17 -9.73
CA ALA A 90 5.82 1.02 -10.30
C ALA A 90 5.58 1.13 -11.82
N GLN A 91 5.51 0.01 -12.54
CA GLN A 91 5.23 -0.02 -13.99
C GLN A 91 3.86 0.57 -14.34
N TYR A 92 2.89 0.43 -13.43
CA TYR A 92 1.51 0.89 -13.60
C TYR A 92 1.20 2.17 -12.83
N LYS A 93 2.18 2.74 -12.13
CA LYS A 93 2.01 3.95 -11.28
C LYS A 93 0.85 3.82 -10.30
N THR A 94 0.63 2.62 -9.78
CA THR A 94 -0.39 2.36 -8.76
C THR A 94 -0.03 3.08 -7.46
N LYS A 95 -1.01 3.38 -6.63
CA LYS A 95 -0.79 3.99 -5.31
C LYS A 95 -1.10 2.97 -4.22
N VAL A 96 -0.23 2.86 -3.22
CA VAL A 96 -0.47 2.03 -2.03
C VAL A 96 -1.13 2.87 -0.94
N TYR A 97 -2.13 2.31 -0.26
CA TYR A 97 -2.83 3.00 0.81
C TYR A 97 -2.01 3.03 2.10
N LEU A 98 -1.67 4.22 2.59
CA LEU A 98 -0.78 4.40 3.74
C LEU A 98 -1.26 3.69 5.01
N THR A 99 -2.57 3.60 5.25
CA THR A 99 -3.10 2.89 6.44
C THR A 99 -3.02 1.37 6.32
N LYS A 100 -2.71 0.83 5.15
CA LYS A 100 -2.54 -0.60 4.84
C LYS A 100 -1.12 -0.90 4.36
N ASP A 101 -0.18 -0.04 4.74
CA ASP A 101 1.20 -0.14 4.32
C ASP A 101 2.12 -0.56 5.46
N SER A 102 2.89 -1.62 5.23
CA SER A 102 3.89 -2.13 6.18
C SER A 102 5.32 -2.04 5.65
N PHE A 103 5.52 -2.04 4.32
CA PHE A 103 6.85 -2.21 3.72
C PHE A 103 7.18 -1.25 2.59
N MET A 104 6.26 -0.39 2.15
CA MET A 104 6.49 0.56 1.04
C MET A 104 7.80 1.32 1.21
N SER A 105 8.61 1.38 0.15
CA SER A 105 9.85 2.15 0.17
C SER A 105 9.59 3.66 0.16
N LYS A 106 10.54 4.42 0.72
CA LYS A 106 10.50 5.89 0.67
C LYS A 106 10.44 6.39 -0.77
N LYS A 107 11.23 5.81 -1.67
CA LYS A 107 11.25 6.19 -3.08
C LYS A 107 9.88 5.99 -3.73
N TYR A 108 9.26 4.82 -3.56
CA TYR A 108 7.94 4.54 -4.12
C TYR A 108 6.87 5.50 -3.58
N PHE A 109 6.93 5.81 -2.29
CA PHE A 109 6.06 6.81 -1.67
C PHE A 109 6.21 8.19 -2.32
N GLU A 110 7.45 8.66 -2.49
CA GLU A 110 7.76 9.95 -3.12
C GLU A 110 7.30 9.99 -4.59
N ASP A 111 7.45 8.90 -5.32
CA ASP A 111 7.03 8.79 -6.73
C ASP A 111 5.50 8.79 -6.92
N THR A 112 4.75 8.26 -5.96
CA THR A 112 3.31 8.04 -6.10
C THR A 112 2.44 9.11 -5.44
N TYR A 113 2.91 9.78 -4.39
CA TYR A 113 2.17 10.82 -3.66
C TYR A 113 2.56 12.23 -4.12
N LYS A 114 1.98 12.70 -5.22
CA LYS A 114 2.36 13.93 -5.94
C LYS A 114 2.30 15.22 -5.10
N LYS A 115 1.48 15.28 -4.06
CA LYS A 115 1.34 16.45 -3.18
C LYS A 115 2.19 16.33 -1.90
N LEU A 116 3.14 15.39 -1.85
CA LEU A 116 3.97 15.12 -0.68
C LEU A 116 4.77 16.34 -0.21
N ASN A 117 5.33 17.12 -1.14
CA ASN A 117 6.10 18.31 -0.77
C ASN A 117 5.25 19.35 0.00
N LYS A 118 4.01 19.57 -0.44
CA LYS A 118 3.07 20.44 0.28
C LYS A 118 2.74 19.93 1.68
N PHE A 119 2.62 18.61 1.83
CA PHE A 119 2.45 18.01 3.15
C PHE A 119 3.68 18.23 4.03
N LYS A 120 4.90 18.04 3.49
CA LYS A 120 6.15 18.26 4.23
C LYS A 120 6.31 19.72 4.66
N GLU A 121 5.94 20.68 3.83
CA GLU A 121 5.95 22.12 4.18
C GLU A 121 5.05 22.39 5.39
N ILE A 122 3.83 21.87 5.39
CA ILE A 122 2.90 22.04 6.52
C ILE A 122 3.40 21.34 7.76
N LYS A 123 3.89 20.09 7.62
CA LYS A 123 4.46 19.36 8.74
C LYS A 123 5.60 20.14 9.38
N ASN A 124 6.52 20.66 8.59
CA ASN A 124 7.66 21.45 9.10
C ASN A 124 7.20 22.76 9.80
N LYS A 125 6.10 23.36 9.33
CA LYS A 125 5.55 24.54 9.98
C LYS A 125 5.00 24.24 11.37
N TYR A 126 4.31 23.11 11.56
CA TYR A 126 3.63 22.75 12.82
C TYR A 126 4.45 21.83 13.72
N ASP A 127 5.42 21.13 13.19
CA ASP A 127 6.34 20.24 13.92
C ASP A 127 7.80 20.49 13.46
N PRO A 128 8.34 21.72 13.66
CA PRO A 128 9.67 22.10 13.17
C PRO A 128 10.80 21.29 13.79
N LEU A 129 10.62 20.77 15.00
CA LEU A 129 11.58 19.91 15.68
C LEU A 129 11.39 18.43 15.32
N ASN A 130 10.43 18.11 14.45
CA ASN A 130 10.11 16.77 14.02
C ASN A 130 9.95 15.77 15.19
N VAL A 131 9.18 16.16 16.19
CA VAL A 131 8.91 15.38 17.41
C VAL A 131 7.85 14.31 17.16
N ILE A 132 6.84 14.62 16.34
CA ILE A 132 5.73 13.71 16.03
C ILE A 132 6.19 12.70 14.99
N LYS A 133 6.49 11.48 15.45
CA LYS A 133 7.02 10.38 14.62
C LYS A 133 6.30 9.07 14.88
N SER A 134 6.20 8.25 13.83
CA SER A 134 5.83 6.84 13.87
C SER A 134 6.88 5.98 13.17
N PHE A 135 6.80 4.67 13.29
CA PHE A 135 7.66 3.78 12.49
C PHE A 135 7.46 4.01 10.99
N GLN A 136 6.22 4.20 10.54
CA GLN A 136 5.91 4.48 9.14
C GLN A 136 6.49 5.83 8.71
N SER A 137 6.30 6.90 9.48
CA SER A 137 6.84 8.22 9.10
C SER A 137 8.36 8.23 9.00
N ARG A 138 9.06 7.52 9.91
CA ARG A 138 10.52 7.36 9.83
C ARG A 138 10.95 6.61 8.57
N ARG A 139 10.27 5.50 8.24
CA ARG A 139 10.56 4.70 7.04
C ARG A 139 10.31 5.49 5.75
N LEU A 140 9.27 6.31 5.69
CA LEU A 140 8.88 7.08 4.52
C LEU A 140 9.56 8.45 4.42
N GLY A 141 10.29 8.89 5.44
CA GLY A 141 11.00 10.17 5.45
C GLY A 141 10.07 11.38 5.67
N LEU A 142 9.11 11.21 6.59
CA LEU A 142 8.16 12.24 7.05
C LEU A 142 8.52 12.78 8.43
#